data_2f120dc898c9ae3388b361786008a60e
#
_entry.id   2f120dc898c9ae3388b361786008a60e
#
_cell.length_a   1.000
_cell.length_b   1.000
_cell.length_c   1.000
_cell.angle_alpha   90.00
_cell.angle_beta   90.00
_cell.angle_gamma   90.00
#
_symmetry.space_group_name_H-M   'P 1'
#
loop_
_entity.id
_entity.type
_entity.pdbx_description
1 polymer ?
#
loop_
_entity_poly.entity_id
_entity_poly.type
_entity_poly.pdbx_seq_one_letter_code
_entity_poly.pdbx_strand_id
1 'polypeptide(L)'
;MRSIVSKNVHTFEFSGEMDNLRISHLKNVIIQLIDQYRCPVVEFDFKEVTFIDSTGIGFILARYNQISAYKGELILKNVTPFVRKILAISGIFQIIKVENDELRKGVLK
;
A
#
# COMPACT_ATOMS: atom_id res chain seq x y z
N MET A 1 6.53 10.49 -2.20
CA MET A 1 6.16 9.43 -1.21
C MET A 1 6.54 9.93 0.18
N ARG A 2 5.70 9.70 1.13
CA ARG A 2 5.88 10.12 2.51
C ARG A 2 5.68 8.91 3.41
N SER A 3 6.51 8.74 4.44
CA SER A 3 6.32 7.64 5.37
C SER A 3 6.26 8.14 6.80
N ILE A 4 5.41 7.51 7.60
CA ILE A 4 5.15 7.87 8.98
C ILE A 4 5.11 6.59 9.80
N VAL A 5 5.91 6.54 10.87
CA VAL A 5 5.85 5.44 11.84
C VAL A 5 5.22 5.96 13.11
N SER A 6 4.15 5.31 13.55
CA SER A 6 3.45 5.70 14.77
C SER A 6 3.05 4.44 15.51
N LYS A 7 3.64 4.22 16.68
CA LYS A 7 3.43 3.02 17.49
C LYS A 7 3.74 1.78 16.67
N ASN A 8 2.74 0.97 16.36
CA ASN A 8 2.92 -0.31 15.66
C ASN A 8 2.52 -0.25 14.19
N VAL A 9 2.32 0.97 13.65
CA VAL A 9 1.85 1.15 12.28
C VAL A 9 2.85 1.99 11.50
N HIS A 10 3.23 1.50 10.32
CA HIS A 10 4.08 2.21 9.39
C HIS A 10 3.26 2.54 8.15
N THR A 11 2.97 3.81 7.92
CA THR A 11 2.14 4.26 6.80
C THR A 11 3.02 4.85 5.72
N PHE A 12 2.83 4.38 4.48
CA PHE A 12 3.46 4.95 3.29
C PHE A 12 2.38 5.63 2.47
N GLU A 13 2.50 6.94 2.28
CA GLU A 13 1.57 7.71 1.47
C GLU A 13 2.16 7.90 0.08
N PHE A 14 1.48 7.35 -0.92
CA PHE A 14 1.90 7.46 -2.31
C PHE A 14 1.08 8.53 -3.03
N SER A 15 1.63 9.08 -4.11
CA SER A 15 0.90 10.05 -4.94
C SER A 15 1.27 9.87 -6.40
N GLY A 16 0.32 10.23 -7.28
CA GLY A 16 0.53 10.17 -8.71
C GLY A 16 0.47 8.76 -9.26
N GLU A 17 1.30 8.45 -10.23
CA GLU A 17 1.27 7.19 -10.94
C GLU A 17 2.22 6.17 -10.28
N MET A 18 1.71 4.97 -10.03
CA MET A 18 2.54 3.86 -9.55
C MET A 18 2.91 2.98 -10.73
N ASP A 19 3.73 3.52 -11.60
CA ASP A 19 4.23 2.86 -12.80
C ASP A 19 5.68 2.42 -12.64
N ASN A 20 6.22 1.82 -13.70
CA ASN A 20 7.58 1.28 -13.67
C ASN A 20 8.62 2.33 -13.27
N LEU A 21 8.52 3.55 -13.80
CA LEU A 21 9.50 4.60 -13.50
C LEU A 21 9.44 5.01 -12.04
N ARG A 22 8.23 5.27 -11.53
CA ARG A 22 8.04 5.70 -10.14
C ARG A 22 8.49 4.60 -9.18
N ILE A 23 8.11 3.36 -9.45
CA ILE A 23 8.47 2.23 -8.58
C ILE A 23 9.99 2.03 -8.57
N SER A 24 10.66 2.18 -9.73
CA SER A 24 12.12 2.02 -9.77
C SER A 24 12.84 3.04 -8.89
N HIS A 25 12.26 4.22 -8.69
CA HIS A 25 12.84 5.25 -7.83
C HIS A 25 12.55 5.04 -6.34
N LEU A 26 11.40 4.42 -6.01
CA LEU A 26 10.95 4.30 -4.62
C LEU A 26 11.26 2.95 -3.99
N LYS A 27 11.41 1.92 -4.80
CA LYS A 27 11.42 0.54 -4.34
C LYS A 27 12.43 0.26 -3.25
N ASN A 28 13.69 0.65 -3.47
CA ASN A 28 14.75 0.30 -2.52
C ASN A 28 14.59 0.98 -1.17
N VAL A 29 14.19 2.25 -1.16
CA VAL A 29 14.01 2.95 0.10
C VAL A 29 12.84 2.37 0.89
N ILE A 30 11.78 1.97 0.21
CA ILE A 30 10.62 1.36 0.88
C ILE A 30 10.99 0.00 1.47
N ILE A 31 11.71 -0.83 0.70
CA ILE A 31 12.19 -2.13 1.18
C ILE A 31 13.01 -1.96 2.46
N GLN A 32 13.94 -1.00 2.45
CA GLN A 32 14.82 -0.75 3.60
C GLN A 32 14.05 -0.25 4.81
N LEU A 33 13.09 0.64 4.60
CA LEU A 33 12.29 1.18 5.70
C LEU A 33 11.41 0.10 6.34
N ILE A 34 10.81 -0.76 5.53
CA ILE A 34 10.01 -1.87 6.05
C ILE A 34 10.88 -2.79 6.90
N ASP A 35 12.08 -3.15 6.42
CA ASP A 35 12.98 -4.02 7.16
C ASP A 35 13.53 -3.36 8.42
N GLN A 36 13.77 -2.06 8.37
CA GLN A 36 14.30 -1.34 9.52
C GLN A 36 13.32 -1.31 10.69
N TYR A 37 12.05 -1.03 10.42
CA TYR A 37 11.06 -0.85 11.47
C TYR A 37 10.27 -2.10 11.79
N ARG A 38 10.04 -2.97 10.82
CA ARG A 38 9.31 -4.24 10.98
C ARG A 38 8.05 -4.10 11.80
N CYS A 39 7.27 -3.07 11.47
CA CYS A 39 6.01 -2.82 12.18
C CYS A 39 5.01 -3.94 11.95
N PRO A 40 4.24 -4.32 12.97
CA PRO A 40 3.19 -5.34 12.81
C PRO A 40 2.17 -5.01 11.74
N VAL A 41 1.91 -3.71 11.51
CA VAL A 41 0.98 -3.26 10.48
C VAL A 41 1.70 -2.26 9.59
N VAL A 42 1.62 -2.49 8.28
CA VAL A 42 2.13 -1.56 7.27
C VAL A 42 0.93 -1.14 6.41
N GLU A 43 0.76 0.17 6.24
CA GLU A 43 -0.33 0.71 5.44
C GLU A 43 0.23 1.39 4.20
N PHE A 44 -0.34 1.07 3.04
CA PHE A 44 -0.08 1.79 1.80
C PHE A 44 -1.30 2.65 1.51
N ASP A 45 -1.15 3.96 1.67
CA ASP A 45 -2.24 4.91 1.46
C ASP A 45 -2.23 5.39 0.02
N PHE A 46 -3.30 5.08 -0.70
CA PHE A 46 -3.46 5.37 -2.12
C PHE A 46 -4.41 6.53 -2.39
N LYS A 47 -4.71 7.33 -1.39
CA LYS A 47 -5.64 8.45 -1.54
C LYS A 47 -5.29 9.36 -2.72
N GLU A 48 -4.00 9.63 -2.92
CA GLU A 48 -3.51 10.51 -3.97
C GLU A 48 -2.96 9.77 -5.19
N VAL A 49 -3.16 8.45 -5.26
CA VAL A 49 -2.69 7.65 -6.40
C VAL A 49 -3.73 7.73 -7.52
N THR A 50 -3.26 8.09 -8.71
CA THR A 50 -4.12 8.28 -9.88
C THR A 50 -4.09 7.13 -10.86
N PHE A 51 -3.05 6.31 -10.82
CA PHE A 51 -2.86 5.22 -11.78
C PHE A 51 -1.94 4.15 -11.19
N ILE A 52 -2.16 2.91 -11.58
CA ILE A 52 -1.27 1.80 -11.25
C ILE A 52 -1.21 0.85 -12.45
N ASP A 53 -0.02 0.32 -12.73
CA ASP A 53 0.17 -0.68 -13.78
C ASP A 53 0.64 -2.02 -13.17
N SER A 54 1.00 -2.97 -14.02
CA SER A 54 1.44 -4.29 -13.57
C SER A 54 2.69 -4.23 -12.71
N THR A 55 3.58 -3.26 -12.95
CA THR A 55 4.77 -3.08 -12.10
C THR A 55 4.38 -2.65 -10.70
N GLY A 56 3.42 -1.74 -10.58
CA GLY A 56 2.90 -1.31 -9.27
C GLY A 56 2.22 -2.45 -8.53
N ILE A 57 1.43 -3.26 -9.25
CA ILE A 57 0.79 -4.43 -8.65
C ILE A 57 1.85 -5.42 -8.16
N GLY A 58 2.86 -5.70 -8.97
CA GLY A 58 3.95 -6.58 -8.58
C GLY A 58 4.71 -6.07 -7.37
N PHE A 59 4.90 -4.74 -7.28
CA PHE A 59 5.53 -4.13 -6.13
C PHE A 59 4.71 -4.37 -4.85
N ILE A 60 3.40 -4.18 -4.91
CA ILE A 60 2.52 -4.42 -3.76
C ILE A 60 2.63 -5.87 -3.31
N LEU A 61 2.57 -6.82 -4.25
CA LEU A 61 2.64 -8.24 -3.91
C LEU A 61 3.99 -8.61 -3.30
N ALA A 62 5.09 -8.05 -3.81
CA ALA A 62 6.41 -8.30 -3.25
C ALA A 62 6.53 -7.74 -1.83
N ARG A 63 5.95 -6.59 -1.58
CA ARG A 63 5.94 -6.02 -0.22
C ARG A 63 5.05 -6.82 0.72
N TYR A 64 3.93 -7.32 0.21
CA TYR A 64 3.09 -8.23 0.98
C TYR A 64 3.92 -9.45 1.44
N ASN A 65 4.68 -10.06 0.54
CA ASN A 65 5.53 -11.20 0.90
C ASN A 65 6.60 -10.81 1.91
N GLN A 66 7.24 -9.66 1.73
CA GLN A 66 8.26 -9.16 2.65
C GLN A 66 7.70 -8.98 4.07
N ILE A 67 6.53 -8.36 4.16
CA ILE A 67 5.88 -8.08 5.45
C ILE A 67 5.38 -9.37 6.09
N SER A 68 4.82 -10.27 5.30
CA SER A 68 4.35 -11.56 5.81
C SER A 68 5.49 -12.42 6.35
N ALA A 69 6.70 -12.27 5.81
CA ALA A 69 7.85 -13.04 6.25
C ALA A 69 8.19 -12.79 7.73
N TYR A 70 7.91 -11.59 8.25
CA TYR A 70 8.08 -11.32 9.68
C TYR A 70 6.74 -11.31 10.43
N LYS A 71 5.69 -11.86 9.80
CA LYS A 71 4.35 -12.00 10.37
C LYS A 71 3.62 -10.68 10.58
N GLY A 72 3.95 -9.68 9.77
CA GLY A 72 3.22 -8.42 9.73
C GLY A 72 2.04 -8.50 8.78
N GLU A 73 1.24 -7.44 8.77
CA GLU A 73 0.07 -7.32 7.91
C GLU A 73 0.20 -6.08 7.04
N LEU A 74 -0.06 -6.23 5.73
CA LEU A 74 -0.13 -5.10 4.80
C LEU A 74 -1.60 -4.77 4.55
N ILE A 75 -1.93 -3.48 4.67
CA ILE A 75 -3.28 -2.96 4.43
C ILE A 75 -3.19 -1.89 3.36
N LEU A 76 -4.07 -1.96 2.36
CA LEU A 76 -4.21 -0.89 1.36
C LEU A 76 -5.30 0.06 1.84
N LYS A 77 -4.97 1.36 1.88
CA LYS A 77 -5.86 2.38 2.41
C LYS A 77 -6.31 3.33 1.31
N ASN A 78 -7.59 3.70 1.34
CA ASN A 78 -8.15 4.78 0.52
C ASN A 78 -7.93 4.58 -0.98
N VAL A 79 -8.12 3.36 -1.45
CA VAL A 79 -7.95 3.04 -2.87
C VAL A 79 -9.03 3.76 -3.68
N THR A 80 -8.60 4.56 -4.66
CA THR A 80 -9.53 5.33 -5.51
C THR A 80 -10.31 4.40 -6.44
N PRO A 81 -11.50 4.82 -6.93
CA PRO A 81 -12.32 3.95 -7.76
C PRO A 81 -11.61 3.42 -9.01
N PHE A 82 -10.83 4.25 -9.69
CA PHE A 82 -10.10 3.83 -10.87
C PHE A 82 -9.06 2.77 -10.55
N VAL A 83 -8.24 3.02 -9.52
CA VAL A 83 -7.20 2.10 -9.10
C VAL A 83 -7.81 0.81 -8.56
N ARG A 84 -8.95 0.92 -7.87
CA ARG A 84 -9.68 -0.24 -7.35
C ARG A 84 -10.06 -1.20 -8.47
N LYS A 85 -10.53 -0.69 -9.60
CA LYS A 85 -10.90 -1.55 -10.73
C LYS A 85 -9.71 -2.36 -11.24
N ILE A 86 -8.55 -1.72 -11.34
CA ILE A 86 -7.33 -2.37 -11.81
C ILE A 86 -6.89 -3.45 -10.82
N LEU A 87 -6.89 -3.12 -9.53
CA LEU A 87 -6.49 -4.06 -8.48
C LEU A 87 -7.46 -5.24 -8.38
N ALA A 88 -8.75 -5.00 -8.55
CA ALA A 88 -9.76 -6.05 -8.49
C ALA A 88 -9.52 -7.11 -9.58
N ILE A 89 -9.17 -6.67 -10.80
CA ILE A 89 -8.88 -7.59 -11.89
C ILE A 89 -7.67 -8.47 -11.58
N SER A 90 -6.69 -7.94 -10.85
CA SER A 90 -5.49 -8.69 -10.49
C SER A 90 -5.72 -9.77 -9.43
N GLY A 91 -6.86 -9.72 -8.73
CA GLY A 91 -7.16 -10.64 -7.65
C GLY A 91 -6.50 -10.30 -6.32
N ILE A 92 -5.83 -9.16 -6.23
CA ILE A 92 -5.04 -8.78 -5.06
C ILE A 92 -5.90 -8.65 -3.80
N PHE A 93 -7.18 -8.30 -3.94
CA PHE A 93 -8.08 -8.13 -2.80
C PHE A 93 -8.46 -9.45 -2.12
N GLN A 94 -8.12 -10.58 -2.72
CA GLN A 94 -8.34 -11.88 -2.09
C GLN A 94 -7.29 -12.19 -1.04
N ILE A 95 -6.14 -11.49 -1.08
CA ILE A 95 -5.04 -11.75 -0.15
C ILE A 95 -4.63 -10.53 0.67
N ILE A 96 -4.95 -9.32 0.23
CA ILE A 96 -4.56 -8.10 0.93
C ILE A 96 -5.81 -7.33 1.35
N LYS A 97 -5.85 -6.94 2.61
CA LYS A 97 -6.96 -6.21 3.20
C LYS A 97 -6.99 -4.78 2.69
N VAL A 98 -8.21 -4.27 2.48
CA VAL A 98 -8.43 -2.88 2.05
C VAL A 98 -9.30 -2.17 3.06
N GLU A 99 -8.90 -0.95 3.44
CA GLU A 99 -9.68 -0.09 4.33
C GLU A 99 -9.82 1.29 3.70
N ASN A 100 -10.91 1.98 4.06
CA ASN A 100 -11.20 3.31 3.54
C ASN A 100 -11.58 4.21 4.71
N ASP A 101 -10.76 5.23 4.99
CA ASP A 101 -11.01 6.12 6.12
C ASP A 101 -12.28 6.94 5.97
N GLU A 102 -12.62 7.36 4.75
CA GLU A 102 -13.85 8.11 4.50
C GLU A 102 -15.08 7.27 4.81
N LEU A 103 -15.06 6.01 4.39
CA LEU A 103 -16.15 5.08 4.65
C LEU A 103 -16.32 4.89 6.15
N ARG A 104 -15.21 4.77 6.87
CA ARG A 104 -15.22 4.63 8.32
C ARG A 104 -15.82 5.88 8.98
N LYS A 105 -15.43 7.06 8.52
CA LYS A 105 -16.00 8.33 9.02
C LYS A 105 -17.50 8.41 8.74
N GLY A 106 -17.92 7.96 7.57
CA GLY A 106 -19.33 7.93 7.22
C GLY A 106 -20.15 7.06 8.15
N VAL A 107 -19.60 5.93 8.52
CA VAL A 107 -20.25 5.00 9.46
C VAL A 107 -20.40 5.62 10.84
N LEU A 108 -19.41 6.39 11.27
CA LEU A 108 -19.43 7.01 12.60
C LEU A 108 -20.37 8.20 12.70
N LYS A 109 -20.80 8.74 11.59
CA LYS A 109 -21.77 9.83 11.59
C LYS A 109 -23.17 9.30 11.80
#